data_3623fb9d933f43c4b235e2ebea67bcbd
#
_entry.id   3623fb9d933f43c4b235e2ebea67bcbd
#
_cell.length_a   1.000
_cell.length_b   1.000
_cell.length_c   1.000
_cell.angle_alpha   90.00
_cell.angle_beta   90.00
_cell.angle_gamma   90.00
#
_symmetry.space_group_name_H-M   'P 1'
#
loop_
_entity.id
_entity.type
_entity.pdbx_description
1 polymer ?
#
loop_
_entity_poly.entity_id
_entity_poly.type
_entity_poly.pdbx_seq_one_letter_code
_entity_poly.pdbx_strand_id
1 'polypeptide(L)'
;MEYREIIAADLPALVKIYMDTFNAEPWFEKWTEKTAQKRLSSVLSHSGSFGLVSEDDGKIVGMILGEEEQYFDGVVFNVKEFCVRNELRGKGIGKALLAEFENRLKGRGVRSVLLFTAPEDVGFYQKSGYADTELVALEKEL
;
A
#
# COMPACT_ATOMS: atom_id res chain seq x y z
N MET A 1 -13.41 8.67 -10.33
CA MET A 1 -12.59 7.73 -9.53
C MET A 1 -13.34 7.34 -8.28
N GLU A 2 -13.52 6.06 -8.07
CA GLU A 2 -14.21 5.55 -6.89
C GLU A 2 -13.22 4.82 -5.98
N TYR A 3 -13.49 4.84 -4.68
CA TYR A 3 -12.66 4.19 -3.67
C TYR A 3 -13.52 3.24 -2.87
N ARG A 4 -13.07 2.02 -2.71
CA ARG A 4 -13.74 1.04 -1.87
C ARG A 4 -12.77 0.11 -1.17
N GLU A 5 -13.24 -0.54 -0.13
CA GLU A 5 -12.45 -1.51 0.61
C GLU A 5 -12.18 -2.75 -0.24
N ILE A 6 -10.99 -3.31 -0.06
CA ILE A 6 -10.60 -4.56 -0.72
C ILE A 6 -11.45 -5.71 -0.19
N ILE A 7 -11.94 -6.55 -1.09
CA ILE A 7 -12.63 -7.80 -0.77
C ILE A 7 -11.86 -9.01 -1.32
N ALA A 8 -12.17 -10.20 -0.82
CA ALA A 8 -11.46 -11.41 -1.22
C ALA A 8 -11.45 -11.64 -2.73
N ALA A 9 -12.55 -11.30 -3.41
CA ALA A 9 -12.68 -11.48 -4.85
C ALA A 9 -11.72 -10.59 -5.66
N ASP A 10 -11.13 -9.57 -5.04
CA ASP A 10 -10.19 -8.68 -5.72
C ASP A 10 -8.80 -9.30 -5.91
N LEU A 11 -8.48 -10.34 -5.16
CA LEU A 11 -7.12 -10.86 -5.10
C LEU A 11 -6.49 -11.15 -6.46
N PRO A 12 -7.15 -11.81 -7.41
CA PRO A 12 -6.55 -12.03 -8.74
C PRO A 12 -6.16 -10.74 -9.47
N ALA A 13 -7.00 -9.71 -9.40
CA ALA A 13 -6.71 -8.43 -10.03
C ALA A 13 -5.55 -7.71 -9.33
N LEU A 14 -5.50 -7.78 -7.99
CA LEU A 14 -4.42 -7.17 -7.21
C LEU A 14 -3.09 -7.86 -7.49
N VAL A 15 -3.07 -9.19 -7.59
CA VAL A 15 -1.88 -9.96 -7.94
C VAL A 15 -1.31 -9.51 -9.29
N LYS A 16 -2.19 -9.34 -10.27
CA LYS A 16 -1.76 -8.89 -11.60
C LYS A 16 -1.13 -7.50 -11.55
N ILE A 17 -1.80 -6.56 -10.91
CA ILE A 17 -1.28 -5.19 -10.76
C ILE A 17 0.05 -5.18 -10.03
N TYR A 18 0.16 -5.96 -8.97
CA TYR A 18 1.37 -6.07 -8.16
C TYR A 18 2.54 -6.57 -8.99
N MET A 19 2.35 -7.65 -9.73
CA MET A 19 3.39 -8.21 -10.60
C MET A 19 3.78 -7.24 -11.72
N ASP A 20 2.78 -6.67 -12.39
CA ASP A 20 3.03 -5.73 -13.50
C ASP A 20 3.81 -4.50 -13.02
N THR A 21 3.53 -4.04 -11.80
CA THR A 21 4.18 -2.87 -11.22
C THR A 21 5.61 -3.18 -10.78
N PHE A 22 5.78 -4.15 -9.91
CA PHE A 22 7.06 -4.36 -9.24
C PHE A 22 8.06 -5.22 -10.04
N ASN A 23 7.60 -5.93 -11.05
CA ASN A 23 8.50 -6.63 -11.98
C ASN A 23 9.05 -5.69 -13.06
N ALA A 24 8.48 -4.50 -13.21
CA ALA A 24 8.93 -3.48 -14.16
C ALA A 24 9.91 -2.50 -13.52
N GLU A 25 10.42 -1.55 -14.34
CA GLU A 25 11.24 -0.45 -13.86
C GLU A 25 10.52 0.35 -12.77
N PRO A 26 11.24 0.88 -11.78
CA PRO A 26 12.66 0.74 -11.49
C PRO A 26 13.02 -0.44 -10.59
N TRP A 27 12.02 -1.25 -10.18
CA TRP A 27 12.23 -2.29 -9.18
C TRP A 27 12.81 -3.57 -9.73
N PHE A 28 12.35 -4.01 -10.92
CA PHE A 28 12.80 -5.25 -11.56
C PHE A 28 12.77 -6.47 -10.63
N GLU A 29 11.73 -6.57 -9.80
CA GLU A 29 11.52 -7.70 -8.92
C GLU A 29 11.04 -8.91 -9.73
N LYS A 30 11.10 -10.08 -9.14
CA LYS A 30 10.78 -11.32 -9.84
C LYS A 30 9.59 -12.02 -9.20
N TRP A 31 8.51 -11.26 -9.01
CA TRP A 31 7.28 -11.84 -8.47
C TRP A 31 6.68 -12.83 -9.46
N THR A 32 6.30 -14.00 -8.95
CA THR A 32 5.48 -14.97 -9.67
C THR A 32 4.04 -14.82 -9.19
N GLU A 33 3.10 -15.39 -9.94
CA GLU A 33 1.71 -15.41 -9.49
C GLU A 33 1.58 -16.04 -8.10
N LYS A 34 2.29 -17.14 -7.87
CA LYS A 34 2.30 -17.84 -6.59
C LYS A 34 2.84 -16.97 -5.45
N THR A 35 4.00 -16.34 -5.63
CA THR A 35 4.62 -15.53 -4.57
C THR A 35 3.85 -14.24 -4.34
N ALA A 36 3.35 -13.61 -5.38
CA ALA A 36 2.52 -12.40 -5.25
C ALA A 36 1.22 -12.69 -4.52
N GLN A 37 0.55 -13.80 -4.87
CA GLN A 37 -0.67 -14.22 -4.19
C GLN A 37 -0.42 -14.51 -2.71
N LYS A 38 0.67 -15.21 -2.40
CA LYS A 38 1.05 -15.49 -1.01
C LYS A 38 1.30 -14.21 -0.23
N ARG A 39 2.02 -13.25 -0.83
CA ARG A 39 2.31 -11.96 -0.19
C ARG A 39 1.04 -11.20 0.15
N LEU A 40 0.18 -10.99 -0.84
CA LEU A 40 -1.02 -10.19 -0.66
C LEU A 40 -2.04 -10.89 0.26
N SER A 41 -2.21 -12.20 0.11
CA SER A 41 -3.07 -12.97 1.00
C SER A 41 -2.61 -12.89 2.46
N SER A 42 -1.31 -12.95 2.69
CA SER A 42 -0.74 -12.85 4.04
C SER A 42 -1.07 -11.52 4.69
N VAL A 43 -0.90 -10.42 3.96
CA VAL A 43 -1.24 -9.08 4.49
C VAL A 43 -2.73 -8.98 4.76
N LEU A 44 -3.57 -9.42 3.82
CA LEU A 44 -5.03 -9.28 3.92
C LEU A 44 -5.66 -10.18 4.97
N SER A 45 -4.99 -11.25 5.38
CA SER A 45 -5.52 -12.18 6.39
C SER A 45 -5.19 -11.81 7.83
N HIS A 46 -4.38 -10.78 8.04
CA HIS A 46 -4.10 -10.27 9.39
C HIS A 46 -5.36 -9.71 10.03
N SER A 47 -5.50 -9.87 11.34
CA SER A 47 -6.69 -9.43 12.09
C SER A 47 -6.91 -7.91 12.03
N GLY A 48 -5.84 -7.13 11.92
CA GLY A 48 -5.90 -5.68 11.79
C GLY A 48 -5.74 -5.17 10.37
N SER A 49 -5.92 -6.04 9.37
CA SER A 49 -5.72 -5.63 7.97
C SER A 49 -6.80 -4.68 7.48
N PHE A 50 -6.41 -3.77 6.61
CA PHE A 50 -7.31 -2.86 5.93
C PHE A 50 -6.67 -2.44 4.62
N GLY A 51 -7.47 -2.27 3.59
CA GLY A 51 -6.97 -1.83 2.30
C GLY A 51 -8.06 -1.23 1.45
N LEU A 52 -7.65 -0.34 0.56
CA LEU A 52 -8.52 0.30 -0.44
C LEU A 52 -8.02 0.03 -1.84
N VAL A 53 -8.95 -0.02 -2.76
CA VAL A 53 -8.67 0.10 -4.19
C VAL A 53 -9.24 1.40 -4.71
N SER A 54 -8.59 1.97 -5.70
CA SER A 54 -9.19 3.00 -6.55
C SER A 54 -9.65 2.35 -7.84
N GLU A 55 -10.87 2.68 -8.26
CA GLU A 55 -11.47 2.17 -9.48
C GLU A 55 -11.76 3.29 -10.45
N ASP A 56 -11.50 3.05 -11.71
CA ASP A 56 -11.86 3.92 -12.80
C ASP A 56 -12.67 3.09 -13.81
N ASP A 57 -13.93 3.49 -13.99
CA ASP A 57 -14.85 2.79 -14.89
C ASP A 57 -14.94 1.28 -14.60
N GLY A 58 -15.02 0.94 -13.30
CA GLY A 58 -15.14 -0.44 -12.85
C GLY A 58 -13.85 -1.25 -12.84
N LYS A 59 -12.72 -0.65 -13.21
CA LYS A 59 -11.41 -1.31 -13.20
C LYS A 59 -10.56 -0.80 -12.06
N ILE A 60 -9.90 -1.73 -11.36
CA ILE A 60 -8.94 -1.38 -10.31
C ILE A 60 -7.70 -0.76 -10.96
N VAL A 61 -7.35 0.46 -10.56
CA VAL A 61 -6.19 1.18 -11.08
C VAL A 61 -5.12 1.43 -10.02
N GLY A 62 -5.44 1.25 -8.76
CA GLY A 62 -4.50 1.38 -7.66
C GLY A 62 -4.94 0.61 -6.44
N MET A 63 -4.00 0.32 -5.57
CA MET A 63 -4.26 -0.35 -4.30
C MET A 63 -3.33 0.16 -3.21
N ILE A 64 -3.83 0.18 -1.98
CA ILE A 64 -3.04 0.44 -0.78
C ILE A 64 -3.57 -0.46 0.32
N LEU A 65 -2.69 -1.16 1.01
CA LEU A 65 -3.09 -2.09 2.07
C LEU A 65 -1.99 -2.26 3.11
N GLY A 66 -2.39 -2.69 4.28
CA GLY A 66 -1.50 -2.95 5.38
C GLY A 66 -2.27 -3.41 6.60
N GLU A 67 -1.73 -3.13 7.78
CA GLU A 67 -2.30 -3.64 9.03
C GLU A 67 -2.12 -2.68 10.20
N GLU A 68 -3.07 -2.71 11.12
CA GLU A 68 -3.02 -1.97 12.37
C GLU A 68 -2.15 -2.68 13.41
N GLU A 69 -1.42 -1.89 14.19
CA GLU A 69 -0.70 -2.37 15.37
C GLU A 69 -1.06 -1.51 16.58
N GLN A 70 -1.37 -2.17 17.68
CA GLN A 70 -1.70 -1.49 18.93
C GLN A 70 -0.41 -1.20 19.71
N TYR A 71 -0.19 0.07 20.02
CA TYR A 71 0.88 0.52 20.91
C TYR A 71 0.30 1.15 22.17
N PHE A 72 1.15 1.47 23.13
CA PHE A 72 0.68 2.01 24.42
C PHE A 72 -0.01 3.37 24.28
N ASP A 73 0.31 4.11 23.25
CA ASP A 73 -0.18 5.48 23.02
C ASP A 73 -1.15 5.58 21.84
N GLY A 74 -1.57 4.47 21.30
CA GLY A 74 -2.55 4.44 20.20
C GLY A 74 -2.23 3.41 19.15
N VAL A 75 -3.03 3.46 18.08
CA VAL A 75 -2.91 2.52 16.95
C VAL A 75 -2.06 3.14 15.86
N VAL A 76 -1.07 2.39 15.39
CA VAL A 76 -0.25 2.73 14.23
C VAL A 76 -0.67 1.83 13.07
N PHE A 77 -0.81 2.38 11.88
CA PHE A 77 -1.07 1.60 10.68
C PHE A 77 0.20 1.46 9.85
N ASN A 78 0.60 0.22 9.60
CA ASN A 78 1.75 -0.07 8.75
C ASN A 78 1.28 -0.34 7.34
N VAL A 79 1.59 0.57 6.42
CA VAL A 79 1.34 0.34 4.98
C VAL A 79 2.34 -0.69 4.49
N LYS A 80 1.84 -1.80 3.95
CA LYS A 80 2.66 -2.90 3.46
C LYS A 80 2.84 -2.86 1.95
N GLU A 81 1.80 -2.48 1.23
CA GLU A 81 1.84 -2.39 -0.23
C GLU A 81 1.03 -1.18 -0.71
N PHE A 82 1.57 -0.50 -1.70
CA PHE A 82 0.92 0.66 -2.30
C PHE A 82 1.44 0.82 -3.72
N CYS A 83 0.54 0.73 -4.69
CA CYS A 83 0.93 0.94 -6.09
C CYS A 83 -0.26 1.39 -6.95
N VAL A 84 0.08 1.99 -8.08
CA VAL A 84 -0.84 2.42 -9.12
C VAL A 84 -0.36 1.76 -10.42
N ARG A 85 -1.28 1.43 -11.31
CA ARG A 85 -0.92 0.87 -12.62
C ARG A 85 0.14 1.74 -13.29
N ASN A 86 1.17 1.10 -13.85
CA ASN A 86 2.31 1.79 -14.44
C ASN A 86 1.92 2.84 -15.48
N GLU A 87 0.98 2.48 -16.37
CA GLU A 87 0.53 3.36 -17.45
C GLU A 87 -0.25 4.58 -16.97
N LEU A 88 -0.64 4.59 -15.70
CA LEU A 88 -1.43 5.68 -15.11
C LEU A 88 -0.63 6.53 -14.11
N ARG A 89 0.67 6.33 -14.02
CA ARG A 89 1.52 7.12 -13.14
C ARG A 89 1.61 8.57 -13.58
N GLY A 90 1.90 9.44 -12.60
CA GLY A 90 2.08 10.87 -12.86
C GLY A 90 0.78 11.63 -13.06
N LYS A 91 -0.37 11.01 -12.79
CA LYS A 91 -1.70 11.62 -12.94
C LYS A 91 -2.36 11.96 -11.60
N GLY A 92 -1.64 11.83 -10.49
CA GLY A 92 -2.17 12.14 -9.16
C GLY A 92 -3.04 11.06 -8.54
N ILE A 93 -3.17 9.89 -9.17
CA ILE A 93 -4.00 8.78 -8.66
C ILE A 93 -3.48 8.27 -7.32
N GLY A 94 -2.16 8.07 -7.22
CA GLY A 94 -1.55 7.60 -5.97
C GLY A 94 -1.73 8.58 -4.83
N LYS A 95 -1.51 9.86 -5.09
CA LYS A 95 -1.70 10.92 -4.09
C LYS A 95 -3.14 10.95 -3.58
N ALA A 96 -4.11 10.86 -4.49
CA ALA A 96 -5.52 10.87 -4.13
C ALA A 96 -5.92 9.61 -3.36
N LEU A 97 -5.42 8.44 -3.75
CA LEU A 97 -5.67 7.20 -3.04
C LEU A 97 -5.09 7.23 -1.62
N LEU A 98 -3.87 7.73 -1.47
CA LEU A 98 -3.24 7.88 -0.15
C LEU A 98 -4.06 8.81 0.75
N ALA A 99 -4.52 9.95 0.23
CA ALA A 99 -5.33 10.90 0.98
C ALA A 99 -6.65 10.29 1.45
N GLU A 100 -7.34 9.56 0.57
CA GLU A 100 -8.58 8.88 0.92
C GLU A 100 -8.34 7.78 1.97
N PHE A 101 -7.25 7.04 1.80
CA PHE A 101 -6.87 6.00 2.75
C PHE A 101 -6.63 6.58 4.15
N GLU A 102 -5.85 7.65 4.23
CA GLU A 102 -5.59 8.36 5.50
C GLU A 102 -6.89 8.84 6.14
N ASN A 103 -7.80 9.34 5.33
CA ASN A 103 -9.08 9.84 5.82
C ASN A 103 -9.90 8.71 6.48
N ARG A 104 -9.92 7.54 5.86
CA ARG A 104 -10.61 6.37 6.42
C ARG A 104 -9.91 5.84 7.67
N LEU A 105 -8.57 5.86 7.69
CA LEU A 105 -7.82 5.46 8.88
C LEU A 105 -8.10 6.37 10.07
N LYS A 106 -8.23 7.67 9.85
CA LYS A 106 -8.65 8.62 10.90
C LYS A 106 -10.00 8.22 11.48
N GLY A 107 -10.95 7.87 10.64
CA GLY A 107 -12.26 7.38 11.06
C GLY A 107 -12.21 6.09 11.87
N ARG A 108 -11.17 5.30 11.71
CA ARG A 108 -10.93 4.06 12.45
C ARG A 108 -10.15 4.27 13.75
N GLY A 109 -9.77 5.50 14.07
CA GLY A 109 -9.02 5.81 15.27
C GLY A 109 -7.52 5.60 15.18
N VAL A 110 -6.99 5.48 13.96
CA VAL A 110 -5.54 5.33 13.75
C VAL A 110 -4.85 6.65 14.08
N ARG A 111 -3.77 6.58 14.89
CA ARG A 111 -3.01 7.74 15.34
C ARG A 111 -1.97 8.19 14.30
N SER A 112 -1.29 7.23 13.69
CA SER A 112 -0.24 7.53 12.72
C SER A 112 -0.08 6.41 11.69
N VAL A 113 0.53 6.75 10.57
CA VAL A 113 0.81 5.83 9.47
C VAL A 113 2.31 5.69 9.33
N LEU A 114 2.80 4.46 9.30
CA LEU A 114 4.20 4.13 9.10
C LEU A 114 4.36 3.37 7.78
N LEU A 115 5.41 3.69 7.05
CA LEU A 115 5.76 2.95 5.82
C LEU A 115 7.26 2.97 5.59
N PHE A 116 7.73 2.00 4.81
CA PHE A 116 9.09 1.98 4.29
C PHE A 116 9.04 2.24 2.79
N THR A 117 9.97 3.05 2.30
CA THR A 117 10.01 3.38 0.88
C THR A 117 11.45 3.51 0.40
N ALA A 118 11.64 3.44 -0.91
CA ALA A 118 12.95 3.67 -1.50
C ALA A 118 13.32 5.16 -1.42
N PRO A 119 14.61 5.49 -1.33
CA PRO A 119 15.04 6.89 -1.24
C PRO A 119 14.48 7.80 -2.34
N GLU A 120 14.36 7.29 -3.56
CA GLU A 120 13.83 8.05 -4.70
C GLU A 120 12.34 8.40 -4.58
N ASP A 121 11.60 7.69 -3.73
CA ASP A 121 10.16 7.91 -3.54
C ASP A 121 9.84 8.76 -2.31
N VAL A 122 10.83 9.08 -1.49
CA VAL A 122 10.63 9.85 -0.25
C VAL A 122 9.93 11.18 -0.52
N GLY A 123 10.29 11.87 -1.58
CA GLY A 123 9.69 13.16 -1.93
C GLY A 123 8.19 13.09 -2.16
N PHE A 124 7.71 11.99 -2.72
CA PHE A 124 6.27 11.76 -2.91
C PHE A 124 5.52 11.78 -1.56
N TYR A 125 6.08 11.10 -0.58
CA TYR A 125 5.46 11.03 0.75
C TYR A 125 5.63 12.31 1.54
N GLN A 126 6.77 12.99 1.43
CA GLN A 126 7.01 14.26 2.12
C GLN A 126 5.99 15.32 1.72
N LYS A 127 5.59 15.35 0.45
CA LYS A 127 4.53 16.26 -0.04
C LYS A 127 3.18 16.01 0.61
N SER A 128 2.97 14.81 1.13
CA SER A 128 1.75 14.42 1.84
C SER A 128 1.90 14.51 3.36
N GLY A 129 2.99 15.08 3.86
CA GLY A 129 3.20 15.31 5.29
C GLY A 129 3.98 14.23 6.02
N TYR A 130 4.51 13.25 5.31
CA TYR A 130 5.34 12.20 5.93
C TYR A 130 6.74 12.75 6.22
N ALA A 131 7.32 12.29 7.31
CA ALA A 131 8.65 12.71 7.74
C ALA A 131 9.45 11.50 8.21
N ASP A 132 10.77 11.64 8.24
CA ASP A 132 11.65 10.61 8.73
C ASP A 132 11.33 10.27 10.20
N THR A 133 11.41 8.99 10.52
CA THR A 133 11.31 8.53 11.92
C THR A 133 12.72 8.49 12.54
N GLU A 134 12.76 8.30 13.86
CA GLU A 134 14.02 8.04 14.57
C GLU A 134 14.42 6.56 14.46
N LEU A 135 13.55 5.74 13.89
CA LEU A 135 13.79 4.31 13.77
C LEU A 135 14.62 3.99 12.53
N VAL A 136 15.48 3.00 12.65
CA VAL A 136 16.32 2.53 11.56
C VAL A 136 15.99 1.08 11.26
N ALA A 137 15.79 0.77 9.98
CA ALA A 137 15.59 -0.61 9.56
C ALA A 137 16.93 -1.35 9.55
N LEU A 138 16.96 -2.55 10.15
CA LEU A 138 18.12 -3.42 10.15
C LEU A 138 17.72 -4.77 9.56
N GLU A 139 18.62 -5.36 8.78
CA GLU A 139 18.35 -6.63 8.12
C GLU A 139 19.56 -7.55 8.26
N LYS A 140 19.31 -8.83 8.39
CA LYS A 140 20.34 -9.86 8.37
C LYS A 140 19.84 -11.04 7.53
N GLU A 141 20.60 -11.44 6.56
CA GLU A 141 20.29 -12.65 5.79
C GLU A 141 20.64 -13.89 6.62
N LEU A 142 19.78 -14.89 6.59
CA LEU A 142 19.93 -16.12 7.34
C LEU A 142 20.36 -17.28 6.43
#